data_9244cba1e92ccb9c55aade7b30360c73
#
_entry.id   9244cba1e92ccb9c55aade7b30360c73
#
_cell.length_a   1.000
_cell.length_b   1.000
_cell.length_c   1.000
_cell.angle_alpha   90.00
_cell.angle_beta   90.00
_cell.angle_gamma   90.00
#
_symmetry.space_group_name_H-M   'P 1'
#
loop_
_entity.id
_entity.type
_entity.pdbx_description
1 polymer ?
#
loop_
_entity_poly.entity_id
_entity_poly.type
_entity_poly.pdbx_seq_one_letter_code
_entity_poly.pdbx_strand_id
1 'polypeptide(L)'
;MAEKNKPSVGRLVRFTLKDGPSAGQERPALIVAVDKKETTTVTLQVFTDGDGSPGVADGLPGVFRQAAVPLADKPTPGAWHWPAVD
;
A
#
# COMPACT_ATOMS: atom_id res chain seq x y z
N MET A 1 -9.94 -3.91 19.59
CA MET A 1 -11.09 -4.33 18.78
C MET A 1 -10.62 -5.05 17.54
N ALA A 2 -11.04 -6.31 17.43
CA ALA A 2 -10.62 -7.12 16.30
C ALA A 2 -11.06 -6.51 14.97
N GLU A 3 -12.25 -5.92 14.94
CA GLU A 3 -12.81 -5.38 13.69
C GLU A 3 -11.99 -4.25 13.11
N LYS A 4 -11.37 -3.42 13.94
CA LYS A 4 -10.61 -2.29 13.43
C LYS A 4 -9.34 -2.73 12.72
N ASN A 5 -8.93 -3.97 12.92
CA ASN A 5 -7.75 -4.51 12.25
C ASN A 5 -8.08 -5.29 10.98
N LYS A 6 -9.37 -5.36 10.64
CA LYS A 6 -9.78 -6.05 9.42
C LYS A 6 -9.75 -5.07 8.25
N PRO A 7 -9.09 -5.43 7.17
CA PRO A 7 -9.13 -4.59 5.98
C PRO A 7 -10.52 -4.61 5.36
N SER A 8 -10.93 -3.49 4.83
CA SER A 8 -12.17 -3.39 4.10
C SER A 8 -12.01 -2.40 2.96
N VAL A 9 -12.83 -2.57 1.94
CA VAL A 9 -12.78 -1.69 0.77
C VAL A 9 -13.01 -0.25 1.21
N GLY A 10 -12.16 0.65 0.72
CA GLY A 10 -12.25 2.07 1.01
C GLY A 10 -11.37 2.53 2.17
N ARG A 11 -10.70 1.63 2.86
CA ARG A 11 -9.82 2.01 3.97
C ARG A 11 -8.50 2.54 3.43
N LEU A 12 -8.01 3.57 4.08
CA LEU A 12 -6.70 4.14 3.78
C LEU A 12 -5.65 3.43 4.60
N VAL A 13 -4.62 2.92 3.93
CA VAL A 13 -3.52 2.22 4.59
C VAL A 13 -2.21 2.72 4.01
N ARG A 14 -1.10 2.16 4.47
CA ARG A 14 0.23 2.48 3.97
C ARG A 14 0.80 1.29 3.23
N PHE A 15 1.41 1.57 2.09
CA PHE A 15 2.11 0.56 1.31
C PHE A 15 3.58 0.94 1.24
N THR A 16 4.47 -0.03 1.47
CA THR A 16 5.90 0.22 1.40
C THR A 16 6.40 -0.16 0.01
N LEU A 17 6.99 0.80 -0.68
CA LEU A 17 7.47 0.60 -2.04
C LEU A 17 8.59 -0.43 -2.05
N LYS A 18 8.56 -1.33 -3.03
CA LYS A 18 9.59 -2.35 -3.14
C LYS A 18 10.57 -2.06 -4.27
N ASP A 19 10.20 -1.20 -5.20
CA ASP A 19 11.01 -0.92 -6.38
C ASP A 19 11.17 0.57 -6.57
N GLY A 20 12.15 0.94 -7.39
CA GLY A 20 12.36 2.30 -7.79
C GLY A 20 13.22 3.09 -6.83
N PRO A 21 13.43 4.38 -7.11
CA PRO A 21 14.33 5.20 -6.30
C PRO A 21 13.85 5.43 -4.87
N SER A 22 12.56 5.21 -4.60
CA SER A 22 12.01 5.41 -3.26
C SER A 22 11.71 4.09 -2.56
N ALA A 23 12.32 2.99 -2.98
CA ALA A 23 12.10 1.69 -2.35
C ALA A 23 12.33 1.76 -0.85
N GLY A 24 11.43 1.17 -0.08
CA GLY A 24 11.49 1.20 1.37
C GLY A 24 10.70 2.32 2.01
N GLN A 25 10.23 3.28 1.23
CA GLN A 25 9.42 4.37 1.75
C GLN A 25 7.94 4.03 1.70
N GLU A 26 7.17 4.61 2.61
CA GLU A 26 5.74 4.37 2.71
C GLU A 26 4.97 5.34 1.84
N ARG A 27 3.89 4.84 1.24
CA ARG A 27 2.98 5.67 0.45
C ARG A 27 1.54 5.36 0.84
N PRO A 28 0.65 6.34 0.80
CA PRO A 28 -0.76 6.08 1.10
C PRO A 28 -1.39 5.22 0.01
N ALA A 29 -2.34 4.39 0.41
CA ALA A 29 -3.03 3.52 -0.53
C ALA A 29 -4.45 3.27 -0.04
N LEU A 30 -5.35 3.04 -1.00
CA LEU A 30 -6.73 2.68 -0.70
C LEU A 30 -6.94 1.21 -1.01
N ILE A 31 -7.63 0.52 -0.10
CA ILE A 31 -8.02 -0.86 -0.32
C ILE A 31 -9.21 -0.87 -1.29
N VAL A 32 -9.03 -1.53 -2.43
CA VAL A 32 -10.11 -1.62 -3.43
C VAL A 32 -10.70 -3.03 -3.51
N ALA A 33 -10.02 -4.02 -2.94
CA ALA A 33 -10.55 -5.37 -2.89
C ALA A 33 -9.86 -6.13 -1.78
N VAL A 34 -10.57 -7.07 -1.17
CA VAL A 34 -10.04 -7.93 -0.12
C VAL A 34 -10.15 -9.36 -0.60
N ASP A 35 -9.07 -10.14 -0.43
CA ASP A 35 -9.09 -11.54 -0.82
C ASP A 35 -10.07 -12.31 0.05
N LYS A 36 -10.85 -13.20 -0.56
CA LYS A 36 -11.89 -13.92 0.17
C LYS A 36 -11.32 -14.97 1.12
N LYS A 37 -10.19 -15.54 0.79
CA LYS A 37 -9.58 -16.57 1.63
C LYS A 37 -8.58 -15.97 2.60
N GLU A 38 -7.70 -15.11 2.10
CA GLU A 38 -6.69 -14.46 2.93
C GLU A 38 -7.14 -13.03 3.18
N THR A 39 -7.96 -12.84 4.19
CA THR A 39 -8.61 -11.55 4.39
C THR A 39 -7.67 -10.41 4.76
N THR A 40 -6.41 -10.69 5.01
CA THR A 40 -5.39 -9.64 5.19
C THR A 40 -4.61 -9.37 3.91
N THR A 41 -4.88 -10.12 2.85
CA THR A 41 -4.27 -9.87 1.55
C THR A 41 -5.25 -9.04 0.72
N VAL A 42 -4.79 -7.91 0.22
CA VAL A 42 -5.69 -6.95 -0.42
C VAL A 42 -5.12 -6.48 -1.75
N THR A 43 -5.98 -5.86 -2.55
CA THR A 43 -5.57 -5.12 -3.73
C THR A 43 -5.64 -3.65 -3.40
N LEU A 44 -4.58 -2.92 -3.71
CA LEU A 44 -4.45 -1.52 -3.37
C LEU A 44 -4.36 -0.64 -4.60
N GLN A 45 -4.88 0.58 -4.48
CA GLN A 45 -4.52 1.69 -5.36
C GLN A 45 -3.53 2.52 -4.58
N VAL A 46 -2.29 2.57 -5.05
CA VAL A 46 -1.19 3.22 -4.33
C VAL A 46 -0.95 4.59 -4.94
N PHE A 47 -0.84 5.60 -4.08
CA PHE A 47 -0.60 6.99 -4.50
C PHE A 47 0.87 7.32 -4.31
N THR A 48 1.53 7.78 -5.35
CA THR A 48 2.96 8.09 -5.31
C THR A 48 3.18 9.58 -5.54
N ASP A 49 4.44 9.98 -5.41
CA ASP A 49 4.83 11.38 -5.58
C ASP A 49 5.31 11.66 -7.00
N GLY A 50 4.92 10.85 -7.96
CA GLY A 50 5.42 11.04 -9.30
C GLY A 50 4.46 10.57 -10.36
N ASP A 51 4.84 10.83 -11.60
CA ASP A 51 4.06 10.41 -12.76
C ASP A 51 4.79 9.37 -13.59
N GLY A 52 5.88 8.82 -13.06
CA GLY A 52 6.67 7.83 -13.76
C GLY A 52 7.77 8.41 -14.65
N SER A 53 7.87 9.74 -14.72
CA SER A 53 8.89 10.38 -15.54
C SER A 53 10.27 10.29 -14.89
N PRO A 54 11.32 10.25 -15.69
CA PRO A 54 12.67 10.28 -15.13
C PRO A 54 12.89 11.51 -14.26
N GLY A 55 13.48 11.31 -13.08
CA GLY A 55 13.77 12.41 -12.18
C GLY A 55 12.65 12.71 -11.19
N VAL A 56 11.51 12.04 -11.32
CA VAL A 56 10.43 12.18 -10.34
C VAL A 56 10.75 11.33 -9.12
N ALA A 57 10.37 11.81 -7.95
CA ALA A 57 10.81 11.23 -6.68
C ALA A 57 10.62 9.73 -6.57
N ASP A 58 9.46 9.22 -6.97
CA ASP A 58 9.18 7.78 -6.82
C ASP A 58 9.52 6.97 -8.06
N GLY A 59 9.67 7.62 -9.21
CA GLY A 59 9.91 6.91 -10.46
C GLY A 59 8.75 6.00 -10.86
N LEU A 60 7.56 6.27 -10.37
CA LEU A 60 6.38 5.45 -10.58
C LEU A 60 5.21 6.35 -10.99
N PRO A 61 4.17 5.77 -11.64
CA PRO A 61 2.97 6.55 -11.90
C PRO A 61 2.39 7.13 -10.62
N GLY A 62 1.68 8.26 -10.71
CA GLY A 62 1.07 8.89 -9.55
C GLY A 62 0.08 8.01 -8.81
N VAL A 63 -0.56 7.09 -9.52
CA VAL A 63 -1.44 6.08 -8.94
C VAL A 63 -1.19 4.78 -9.68
N PHE A 64 -1.04 3.69 -8.94
CA PHE A 64 -0.94 2.39 -9.59
C PHE A 64 -1.62 1.33 -8.75
N ARG A 65 -2.01 0.24 -9.42
CA ARG A 65 -2.68 -0.88 -8.78
C ARG A 65 -1.64 -1.92 -8.36
N GLN A 66 -1.76 -2.39 -7.13
CA GLN A 66 -0.91 -3.46 -6.63
C GLN A 66 -1.80 -4.55 -6.05
N ALA A 67 -1.76 -5.74 -6.66
CA ALA A 67 -2.62 -6.85 -6.26
C ALA A 67 -1.89 -7.79 -5.31
N ALA A 68 -2.66 -8.56 -4.55
CA ALA A 68 -2.16 -9.63 -3.68
C ALA A 68 -1.11 -9.12 -2.69
N VAL A 69 -1.43 -8.00 -2.03
CA VAL A 69 -0.51 -7.36 -1.09
C VAL A 69 -0.75 -7.89 0.31
N PRO A 70 0.25 -8.51 0.95
CA PRO A 70 0.06 -9.04 2.31
C PRO A 70 0.17 -7.96 3.37
N LEU A 71 -0.43 -8.24 4.52
CA LEU A 71 -0.33 -7.37 5.70
C LEU A 71 1.01 -7.63 6.39
N ALA A 72 1.64 -6.56 6.88
CA ALA A 72 2.83 -6.64 7.70
C ALA A 72 2.62 -5.82 8.97
N ASP A 73 3.37 -6.15 10.02
CA ASP A 73 3.28 -5.42 11.29
C ASP A 73 3.99 -4.08 11.23
N LYS A 74 4.95 -3.96 10.34
CA LYS A 74 5.78 -2.77 10.22
C LYS A 74 6.10 -2.58 8.75
N PRO A 75 6.63 -1.41 8.37
CA PRO A 75 6.96 -1.17 6.97
C PRO A 75 7.86 -2.26 6.41
N THR A 76 7.35 -2.94 5.40
CA THR A 76 8.05 -4.04 4.75
C THR A 76 7.84 -3.88 3.25
N PRO A 77 8.91 -3.84 2.44
CA PRO A 77 8.76 -3.64 1.01
C PRO A 77 7.81 -4.66 0.39
N GLY A 78 6.86 -4.15 -0.39
CA GLY A 78 5.88 -5.00 -1.06
C GLY A 78 4.69 -5.40 -0.20
N ALA A 79 4.60 -4.89 1.03
CA ALA A 79 3.50 -5.21 1.94
C ALA A 79 2.80 -3.93 2.38
N TRP A 80 1.60 -4.10 2.94
CA TRP A 80 0.86 -2.96 3.49
C TRP A 80 0.80 -3.06 5.01
N HIS A 81 0.57 -1.94 5.65
CA HIS A 81 0.38 -1.91 7.10
C HIS A 81 -0.58 -0.79 7.45
N TRP A 82 -1.13 -0.87 8.65
CA TRP A 82 -2.04 0.17 9.15
C TRP A 82 -1.26 1.45 9.40
N PRO A 83 -1.88 2.62 9.15
CA PRO A 83 -1.22 3.87 9.49
C PRO A 83 -0.95 3.95 10.99
N ALA A 84 0.15 4.61 11.34
CA ALA A 84 0.44 4.85 12.74
C ALA A 84 -0.66 5.72 13.35
N VAL A 85 -0.95 5.48 14.61
CA VAL A 85 -1.92 6.27 15.35
C VAL A 85 -1.18 7.37 16.10
N ASP A 86 -1.59 8.59 15.85
CA ASP A 86 -0.98 9.75 16.52
C ASP A 86 -1.75 10.16 17.76
#